data_8c5682457b07e708b1bd2b1e5e795748
#
_entry.id   8c5682457b07e708b1bd2b1e5e795748
#
_cell.length_a   1.000
_cell.length_b   1.000
_cell.length_c   1.000
_cell.angle_alpha   90.00
_cell.angle_beta   90.00
_cell.angle_gamma   90.00
#
_symmetry.space_group_name_H-M   'P 1'
#
loop_
_entity.id
_entity.type
_entity.pdbx_description
1 polymer ?
#
loop_
_entity_poly.entity_id
_entity_poly.type
_entity_poly.pdbx_seq_one_letter_code
_entity_poly.pdbx_strand_id
1 'polypeptide(L)'
;SGIEPPEVMSGRSLMPRLRGSTDDWDNAALIQISESQVGRAIRTKRWKYGVVAHDKDGETESCSDSYDEDYLYDLSTDPYELQNLIEFQSHGPVCDHLRDKLLREMGKAGEDAPTIVQKERTQVGQRKLFEKEIAE
;
A
#
# COMPACT_ATOMS: atom_id res chain seq x y z
N SER A 1 -1.15 5.74 30.71
CA SER A 1 -0.95 4.72 31.76
C SER A 1 0.47 4.70 32.36
N GLY A 2 1.44 5.43 31.78
CA GLY A 2 2.81 5.49 32.29
C GLY A 2 3.64 4.18 32.11
N ILE A 3 3.13 3.23 31.35
CA ILE A 3 3.84 1.99 30.98
C ILE A 3 4.48 2.22 29.61
N GLU A 4 5.79 2.00 29.53
CA GLU A 4 6.50 2.02 28.25
C GLU A 4 6.14 0.79 27.42
N PRO A 5 5.84 0.95 26.09
CA PRO A 5 5.58 -0.19 25.24
C PRO A 5 6.84 -1.06 25.13
N PRO A 6 6.71 -2.40 25.13
CA PRO A 6 7.82 -3.28 24.84
C PRO A 6 8.43 -3.01 23.46
N GLU A 7 9.76 -3.15 23.31
CA GLU A 7 10.48 -2.91 22.04
C GLU A 7 9.98 -3.79 20.87
N VAL A 8 9.42 -4.96 21.20
CA VAL A 8 8.85 -5.87 20.19
C VAL A 8 7.51 -5.41 19.61
N MET A 9 6.91 -4.35 20.14
CA MET A 9 5.67 -3.79 19.61
C MET A 9 5.99 -2.82 18.46
N SER A 10 5.57 -3.16 17.25
CA SER A 10 5.71 -2.31 16.05
C SER A 10 4.76 -1.09 16.05
N GLY A 11 3.74 -1.10 16.91
CA GLY A 11 2.79 0.00 17.04
C GLY A 11 3.37 1.19 17.80
N ARG A 12 2.85 2.39 17.52
CA ARG A 12 3.22 3.61 18.25
C ARG A 12 2.01 4.29 18.90
N SER A 13 2.26 5.07 19.95
CA SER A 13 1.22 5.78 20.68
C SER A 13 0.46 6.77 19.80
N LEU A 14 -0.87 6.74 19.83
CA LEU A 14 -1.74 7.72 19.21
C LEU A 14 -1.85 9.03 19.99
N MET A 15 -1.32 9.09 21.22
CA MET A 15 -1.45 10.26 22.11
C MET A 15 -0.92 11.57 21.49
N PRO A 16 0.21 11.61 20.75
CA PRO A 16 0.64 12.82 20.08
C PRO A 16 -0.42 13.33 19.09
N ARG A 17 -1.03 12.45 18.30
CA ARG A 17 -2.09 12.80 17.34
C ARG A 17 -3.34 13.34 18.04
N LEU A 18 -3.76 12.72 19.13
CA LEU A 18 -4.89 13.18 19.93
C LEU A 18 -4.64 14.56 20.57
N ARG A 19 -3.37 14.91 20.80
CA ARG A 19 -2.96 16.24 21.29
C ARG A 19 -2.70 17.26 20.19
N GLY A 20 -3.00 16.91 18.91
CA GLY A 20 -2.88 17.81 17.76
C GLY A 20 -1.50 17.85 17.10
N SER A 21 -0.51 17.05 17.55
CA SER A 21 0.76 16.92 16.85
C SER A 21 0.57 16.22 15.51
N THR A 22 1.11 16.81 14.45
CA THR A 22 1.13 16.21 13.11
C THR A 22 2.52 15.72 12.73
N ASP A 23 3.50 15.98 13.59
CA ASP A 23 4.89 15.68 13.33
C ASP A 23 5.11 14.16 13.31
N ASP A 24 5.94 13.72 12.38
CA ASP A 24 6.44 12.35 12.28
C ASP A 24 5.37 11.26 12.13
N TRP A 25 4.20 11.62 11.58
CA TRP A 25 3.16 10.66 11.27
C TRP A 25 3.12 10.33 9.79
N ASP A 26 3.56 9.13 9.43
CA ASP A 26 3.40 8.64 8.05
C ASP A 26 1.91 8.42 7.76
N ASN A 27 1.39 9.10 6.73
CA ASN A 27 0.00 8.95 6.27
C ASN A 27 -0.17 7.70 5.39
N ALA A 28 0.51 6.63 5.74
CA ALA A 28 0.42 5.37 5.05
C ALA A 28 0.11 4.24 6.03
N ALA A 29 -0.70 3.29 5.60
CA ALA A 29 -1.00 2.07 6.32
C ALA A 29 -0.67 0.87 5.45
N LEU A 30 0.20 -0.03 5.96
CA LEU A 30 0.41 -1.35 5.39
C LEU A 30 -0.80 -2.23 5.73
N ILE A 31 -1.31 -2.93 4.73
CA ILE A 31 -2.43 -3.89 4.85
C ILE A 31 -1.90 -5.25 4.42
N GLN A 32 -2.09 -6.23 5.27
CA GLN A 32 -1.80 -7.64 4.99
C GLN A 32 -3.12 -8.40 4.84
N ILE A 33 -3.18 -9.25 3.81
CA ILE A 33 -4.28 -10.19 3.58
C ILE A 33 -3.64 -11.57 3.49
N SER A 34 -4.10 -12.52 4.30
CA SER A 34 -3.51 -13.86 4.40
C SER A 34 -4.53 -14.96 4.72
N GLU A 35 -5.81 -14.74 4.43
CA GLU A 35 -6.86 -15.75 4.60
C GLU A 35 -7.51 -16.11 3.26
N SER A 36 -8.10 -15.11 2.60
CA SER A 36 -8.75 -15.31 1.30
C SER A 36 -7.76 -15.34 0.13
N GLN A 37 -6.62 -14.74 0.32
CA GLN A 37 -5.51 -14.64 -0.65
C GLN A 37 -4.24 -14.18 0.07
N VAL A 38 -3.09 -14.43 -0.53
CA VAL A 38 -1.83 -13.86 -0.04
C VAL A 38 -1.59 -12.53 -0.73
N GLY A 39 -1.82 -11.44 -0.02
CA GLY A 39 -1.74 -10.10 -0.58
C GLY A 39 -1.14 -9.06 0.37
N ARG A 40 -0.67 -7.98 -0.21
CA ARG A 40 -0.19 -6.79 0.48
C ARG A 40 -0.76 -5.55 -0.17
N ALA A 41 -1.04 -4.53 0.63
CA ALA A 41 -1.43 -3.25 0.09
C ALA A 41 -0.86 -2.11 0.92
N ILE A 42 -0.72 -0.96 0.26
CA ILE A 42 -0.44 0.32 0.90
C ILE A 42 -1.62 1.25 0.68
N ARG A 43 -2.10 1.86 1.76
CA ARG A 43 -3.14 2.89 1.71
C ARG A 43 -2.57 4.20 2.22
N THR A 44 -2.66 5.23 1.40
CA THR A 44 -2.42 6.62 1.78
C THR A 44 -3.76 7.36 1.97
N LYS A 45 -3.72 8.66 2.19
CA LYS A 45 -4.93 9.49 2.24
C LYS A 45 -5.73 9.43 0.93
N ARG A 46 -5.02 9.38 -0.21
CA ARG A 46 -5.62 9.44 -1.54
C ARG A 46 -5.61 8.10 -2.26
N TRP A 47 -4.53 7.34 -2.17
CA TRP A 47 -4.31 6.16 -2.99
C TRP A 47 -4.42 4.87 -2.19
N LYS A 48 -4.91 3.84 -2.83
CA LYS A 48 -4.79 2.45 -2.37
C LYS A 48 -4.21 1.62 -3.49
N TYR A 49 -3.08 0.99 -3.22
CA TYR A 49 -2.36 0.14 -4.17
C TYR A 49 -2.14 -1.23 -3.55
N GLY A 50 -2.41 -2.28 -4.30
CA GLY A 50 -2.30 -3.64 -3.81
C GLY A 50 -1.68 -4.61 -4.79
N VAL A 51 -1.06 -5.63 -4.21
CA VAL A 51 -0.37 -6.71 -4.89
C VAL A 51 -0.83 -8.06 -4.33
N VAL A 52 -0.87 -9.10 -5.16
CA VAL A 52 -1.37 -10.44 -4.81
C VAL A 52 -0.42 -11.51 -5.35
N ALA A 53 -0.16 -12.55 -4.57
CA ALA A 53 0.52 -13.76 -5.00
C ALA A 53 -0.53 -14.80 -5.39
N HIS A 54 -0.85 -14.88 -6.69
CA HIS A 54 -1.90 -15.74 -7.21
C HIS A 54 -1.58 -17.24 -7.16
N ASP A 55 -0.31 -17.59 -7.00
CA ASP A 55 0.19 -18.96 -6.90
C ASP A 55 0.19 -19.49 -5.45
N LYS A 56 -0.23 -18.67 -4.49
CA LYS A 56 -0.23 -18.98 -3.06
C LYS A 56 -1.63 -19.26 -2.53
N ASP A 57 -1.69 -20.20 -1.59
CA ASP A 57 -2.91 -20.53 -0.87
C ASP A 57 -2.98 -19.75 0.45
N GLY A 58 -3.91 -18.81 0.56
CA GLY A 58 -4.08 -17.97 1.74
C GLY A 58 -4.46 -18.71 3.02
N GLU A 59 -4.97 -19.95 2.93
CA GLU A 59 -5.26 -20.77 4.12
C GLU A 59 -4.00 -21.36 4.76
N THR A 60 -2.93 -21.54 3.98
CA THR A 60 -1.72 -22.23 4.42
C THR A 60 -0.46 -21.37 4.35
N GLU A 61 -0.45 -20.31 3.55
CA GLU A 61 0.70 -19.44 3.32
C GLU A 61 0.36 -17.98 3.66
N SER A 62 1.23 -17.31 4.41
CA SER A 62 0.99 -15.93 4.85
C SER A 62 1.80 -14.89 4.07
N CYS A 63 2.79 -15.31 3.28
CA CYS A 63 3.68 -14.44 2.51
C CYS A 63 4.15 -15.12 1.22
N SER A 64 4.78 -14.33 0.34
CA SER A 64 5.40 -14.80 -0.90
C SER A 64 6.64 -13.99 -1.21
N ASP A 65 7.58 -14.59 -1.94
CA ASP A 65 8.77 -13.90 -2.47
C ASP A 65 8.45 -13.11 -3.75
N SER A 66 7.25 -13.33 -4.31
CA SER A 66 6.79 -12.65 -5.53
C SER A 66 5.31 -12.33 -5.46
N TYR A 67 4.95 -11.14 -5.89
CA TYR A 67 3.57 -10.66 -6.00
C TYR A 67 3.36 -10.01 -7.36
N ASP A 68 2.14 -10.10 -7.89
CA ASP A 68 1.70 -9.36 -9.07
C ASP A 68 0.97 -8.08 -8.66
N GLU A 69 1.17 -6.97 -9.40
CA GLU A 69 0.32 -5.78 -9.25
C GLU A 69 -1.14 -6.16 -9.56
N ASP A 70 -2.08 -5.80 -8.66
CA ASP A 70 -3.47 -6.20 -8.79
C ASP A 70 -4.42 -5.02 -8.91
N TYR A 71 -4.30 -4.00 -8.04
CA TYR A 71 -5.19 -2.85 -8.10
C TYR A 71 -4.52 -1.53 -7.70
N LEU A 72 -5.09 -0.45 -8.25
CA LEU A 72 -4.85 0.93 -7.85
C LEU A 72 -6.19 1.68 -7.82
N TYR A 73 -6.49 2.35 -6.71
CA TYR A 73 -7.68 3.19 -6.55
C TYR A 73 -7.33 4.61 -6.13
N ASP A 74 -8.01 5.62 -6.71
CA ASP A 74 -7.97 7.03 -6.28
C ASP A 74 -9.13 7.31 -5.33
N LEU A 75 -8.92 7.16 -4.04
CA LEU A 75 -9.94 7.28 -3.00
C LEU A 75 -10.53 8.70 -2.88
N SER A 76 -9.87 9.72 -3.46
CA SER A 76 -10.38 11.09 -3.47
C SER A 76 -11.50 11.29 -4.49
N THR A 77 -11.49 10.52 -5.57
CA THR A 77 -12.49 10.59 -6.65
C THR A 77 -13.39 9.37 -6.70
N ASP A 78 -12.92 8.26 -6.17
CA ASP A 78 -13.63 6.96 -6.13
C ASP A 78 -13.51 6.32 -4.73
N PRO A 79 -14.22 6.85 -3.73
CA PRO A 79 -14.15 6.33 -2.35
C PRO A 79 -14.73 4.93 -2.19
N TYR A 80 -15.46 4.43 -3.18
CA TYR A 80 -16.06 3.09 -3.19
C TYR A 80 -15.25 2.05 -3.96
N GLU A 81 -14.06 2.44 -4.50
CA GLU A 81 -13.14 1.53 -5.19
C GLU A 81 -13.78 0.79 -6.39
N LEU A 82 -14.59 1.51 -7.18
CA LEU A 82 -15.36 0.94 -8.29
C LEU A 82 -14.53 0.84 -9.58
N GLN A 83 -13.50 1.69 -9.73
CA GLN A 83 -12.65 1.74 -10.92
C GLN A 83 -11.20 1.42 -10.59
N ASN A 84 -10.75 0.23 -10.99
CA ASN A 84 -9.34 -0.14 -10.90
C ASN A 84 -8.51 0.60 -11.96
N LEU A 85 -7.51 1.36 -11.52
CA LEU A 85 -6.67 2.21 -12.34
C LEU A 85 -5.33 1.58 -12.70
N ILE A 86 -5.06 0.34 -12.28
CA ILE A 86 -3.74 -0.31 -12.41
C ILE A 86 -3.25 -0.41 -13.86
N GLU A 87 -4.16 -0.59 -14.81
CA GLU A 87 -3.82 -0.75 -16.23
C GLU A 87 -3.69 0.58 -16.99
N PHE A 88 -3.97 1.73 -16.35
CA PHE A 88 -3.88 3.02 -17.02
C PHE A 88 -2.44 3.54 -17.09
N GLN A 89 -1.95 3.83 -18.31
CA GLN A 89 -0.59 4.36 -18.55
C GLN A 89 -0.33 5.65 -17.77
N SER A 90 -1.34 6.52 -17.64
CA SER A 90 -1.24 7.79 -16.90
C SER A 90 -0.97 7.62 -15.40
N HIS A 91 -1.24 6.44 -14.84
CA HIS A 91 -1.08 6.13 -13.42
C HIS A 91 0.20 5.31 -13.10
N GLY A 92 1.02 5.01 -14.13
CA GLY A 92 2.30 4.34 -13.93
C GLY A 92 3.18 4.98 -12.85
N PRO A 93 3.43 6.30 -12.89
CA PRO A 93 4.24 6.97 -11.87
C PRO A 93 3.67 6.85 -10.44
N VAL A 94 2.34 6.77 -10.29
CA VAL A 94 1.71 6.52 -8.97
C VAL A 94 2.00 5.11 -8.51
N CYS A 95 1.84 4.12 -9.40
CA CYS A 95 2.16 2.73 -9.07
C CYS A 95 3.62 2.57 -8.65
N ASP A 96 4.56 3.20 -9.37
CA ASP A 96 5.99 3.16 -9.03
C ASP A 96 6.26 3.76 -7.65
N HIS A 97 5.69 4.94 -7.35
CA HIS A 97 5.81 5.58 -6.05
C HIS A 97 5.24 4.73 -4.92
N LEU A 98 4.05 4.17 -5.11
CA LEU A 98 3.37 3.37 -4.08
C LEU A 98 4.01 1.99 -3.90
N ARG A 99 4.55 1.38 -4.96
CA ARG A 99 5.34 0.15 -4.87
C ARG A 99 6.57 0.34 -3.99
N ASP A 100 7.33 1.41 -4.22
CA ASP A 100 8.50 1.71 -3.40
C ASP A 100 8.10 1.99 -1.94
N LYS A 101 6.96 2.64 -1.73
CA LYS A 101 6.42 2.87 -0.39
C LYS A 101 5.98 1.58 0.27
N LEU A 102 5.29 0.69 -0.45
CA LEU A 102 4.87 -0.63 0.03
C LEU A 102 6.08 -1.46 0.48
N LEU A 103 7.11 -1.57 -0.36
CA LEU A 103 8.33 -2.32 -0.03
C LEU A 103 9.03 -1.78 1.21
N ARG A 104 9.08 -0.46 1.40
CA ARG A 104 9.64 0.14 2.63
C ARG A 104 8.81 -0.21 3.86
N GLU A 105 7.49 -0.18 3.78
CA GLU A 105 6.63 -0.51 4.92
C GLU A 105 6.67 -2.00 5.26
N MET A 106 6.76 -2.88 4.25
CA MET A 106 6.98 -4.32 4.45
C MET A 106 8.31 -4.58 5.17
N GLY A 107 9.40 -3.93 4.75
CA GLY A 107 10.69 -4.03 5.43
C GLY A 107 10.65 -3.55 6.89
N LYS A 108 9.92 -2.46 7.20
CA LYS A 108 9.69 -2.00 8.58
C LYS A 108 8.89 -3.02 9.41
N ALA A 109 7.99 -3.77 8.76
CA ALA A 109 7.23 -4.83 9.39
C ALA A 109 8.04 -6.13 9.58
N GLY A 110 9.29 -6.18 9.11
CA GLY A 110 10.17 -7.33 9.22
C GLY A 110 9.98 -8.36 8.10
N GLU A 111 9.31 -7.99 7.02
CA GLU A 111 9.20 -8.84 5.83
C GLU A 111 10.42 -8.66 4.91
N ASP A 112 10.88 -9.74 4.30
CA ASP A 112 11.88 -9.67 3.24
C ASP A 112 11.28 -8.96 2.02
N ALA A 113 12.13 -8.24 1.28
CA ALA A 113 11.69 -7.50 0.10
C ALA A 113 11.34 -8.47 -1.05
N PRO A 114 10.05 -8.62 -1.41
CA PRO A 114 9.65 -9.49 -2.51
C PRO A 114 9.91 -8.82 -3.86
N THR A 115 9.86 -9.63 -4.91
CA THR A 115 9.72 -9.14 -6.27
C THR A 115 8.26 -8.74 -6.51
N ILE A 116 8.03 -7.53 -7.05
CA ILE A 116 6.69 -7.12 -7.50
C ILE A 116 6.70 -7.05 -9.04
N VAL A 117 5.93 -7.96 -9.64
CA VAL A 117 5.74 -8.03 -11.10
C VAL A 117 4.74 -6.96 -11.51
N GLN A 118 5.18 -6.07 -12.38
CA GLN A 118 4.34 -4.97 -12.84
C GLN A 118 3.31 -5.46 -13.84
N LYS A 119 2.07 -4.98 -13.69
CA LYS A 119 1.01 -5.25 -14.66
C LYS A 119 1.21 -4.39 -15.90
N GLU A 120 0.97 -4.97 -17.08
CA GLU A 120 1.03 -4.22 -18.33
C GLU A 120 -0.06 -3.14 -18.35
N ARG A 121 0.33 -1.90 -18.69
CA ARG A 121 -0.56 -0.76 -18.75
C ARG A 121 -1.03 -0.52 -20.18
N THR A 122 -2.14 -1.13 -20.53
CA THR A 122 -2.70 -1.11 -21.89
C THR A 122 -3.70 0.02 -22.13
N GLN A 123 -4.28 0.58 -21.05
CA GLN A 123 -5.32 1.59 -21.17
C GLN A 123 -4.73 3.00 -21.26
N VAL A 124 -5.20 3.76 -22.26
CA VAL A 124 -4.82 5.17 -22.46
C VAL A 124 -5.91 6.07 -21.92
N GLY A 125 -5.62 6.78 -20.82
CA GLY A 125 -6.51 7.78 -20.25
C GLY A 125 -6.09 9.20 -20.66
N GLN A 126 -7.07 10.13 -20.69
CA GLN A 126 -6.77 11.55 -20.96
C GLN A 126 -6.27 12.31 -19.72
N ARG A 127 -6.44 11.76 -18.53
CA ARG A 127 -6.02 12.38 -17.27
C ARG A 127 -4.50 12.42 -17.19
N LYS A 128 -3.98 13.60 -16.87
CA LYS A 128 -2.57 13.78 -16.48
C LYS A 128 -2.52 14.01 -14.97
N LEU A 129 -1.63 13.30 -14.31
CA LEU A 129 -1.38 13.47 -12.88
C LEU A 129 -0.21 14.42 -12.67
N PHE A 130 -0.31 15.27 -11.66
CA PHE A 130 0.76 16.17 -11.25
C PHE A 130 1.59 15.53 -10.14
N GLU A 131 2.86 15.91 -10.00
CA GLU A 131 3.76 15.37 -8.95
C GLU A 131 3.16 15.42 -7.54
N LYS A 132 2.43 16.51 -7.23
CA LYS A 132 1.73 16.65 -5.95
C LYS A 132 0.69 15.55 -5.72
N GLU A 133 -0.04 15.16 -6.75
CA GLU A 133 -1.07 14.12 -6.68
C GLU A 133 -0.48 12.72 -6.50
N ILE A 134 0.72 12.50 -7.06
CA ILE A 134 1.45 11.22 -6.94
C ILE A 134 1.91 11.00 -5.51
N ALA A 135 2.35 12.06 -4.82
CA ALA A 135 2.91 12.01 -3.48
C ALA A 135 1.86 11.99 -2.34
N GLU A 136 0.59 12.22 -2.63
CA GLU A 136 -0.52 12.20 -1.65
C GLU A 136 -0.88 10.77 -1.22
#